data_7b9509e471158ae94ccefe2d562a9883
#
_entry.id   7b9509e471158ae94ccefe2d562a9883
#
_cell.length_a   1.000
_cell.length_b   1.000
_cell.length_c   1.000
_cell.angle_alpha   90.00
_cell.angle_beta   90.00
_cell.angle_gamma   90.00
#
_symmetry.space_group_name_H-M   'P 1'
#
loop_
_entity.id
_entity.type
_entity.pdbx_description
1 polymer ?
#
loop_
_entity_poly.entity_id
_entity_poly.type
_entity_poly.pdbx_seq_one_letter_code
_entity_poly.pdbx_strand_id
1 'polypeptide(L)'
;MNYDKIKRSGILFLLGIGAITSLSCNDNDNGGYPERVPTRLSVMPLPERVDYKESVVTLPQNVTVSQNIPASTSQLLKSTLEEKLSLSASDVSNDHAFIRVKQESDLAKEAYRLTVTKEGACIYYSTETGLLWGIQTLRQTLEQANFFTSGNSKYLPMVDIKDAPKYDWRGFHIDVVRHMFTVDYLKKVIDCLSFYKINKLHLHLTDDQGWRIEVKKYPLLTQEGSWRDFDEYDKRCVELSQQDYNYEIDPRFVRNGSQYGGHYTQEEMKGLVSYALERGIDIVPEIDMPGHFSAAIKVYPELSCTGEAGWGEEFSYPICPSRPENYQFVQSIIDEMVEIFPSEYFHIGADEVEKDNWEQCEVCQQLMQQEGYQKVDELQNRFVKIMTNYVKGKGKKVMGWDDAFLEKDPQDLIYTYWRDWLPDQPGKITQKGYPI
;
A
#
# COMPACT_ATOMS: atom_id res chain seq x y z
N MET A 1 27.81 12.93 5.17
CA MET A 1 26.80 13.75 5.87
C MET A 1 26.69 13.28 7.31
N ASN A 2 26.87 14.17 8.29
CA ASN A 2 27.24 13.84 9.68
C ASN A 2 26.01 13.35 10.46
N TYR A 3 25.98 12.07 10.83
CA TYR A 3 24.87 11.34 11.48
C TYR A 3 24.56 11.75 12.95
N ASP A 4 25.29 12.72 13.51
CA ASP A 4 25.13 13.14 14.90
C ASP A 4 24.00 14.14 15.19
N LYS A 5 23.19 14.53 14.22
CA LYS A 5 22.10 15.53 14.40
C LYS A 5 20.69 14.96 14.56
N ILE A 6 20.49 13.65 14.50
CA ILE A 6 19.14 13.03 14.61
C ILE A 6 18.83 12.45 16.00
N LYS A 7 19.66 12.74 16.98
CA LYS A 7 19.36 12.40 18.38
C LYS A 7 18.81 13.62 19.14
N ARG A 8 17.62 14.08 18.86
CA ARG A 8 16.75 14.84 19.78
C ARG A 8 15.46 15.32 19.10
N SER A 9 14.54 14.42 18.84
CA SER A 9 13.11 14.75 18.77
C SER A 9 12.32 13.48 19.09
N GLY A 10 12.46 13.03 20.34
CA GLY A 10 11.52 12.07 20.90
C GLY A 10 10.19 12.76 21.10
N ILE A 11 9.20 12.44 20.28
CA ILE A 11 7.80 12.78 20.57
C ILE A 11 7.38 11.90 21.73
N LEU A 12 7.39 12.48 22.92
CA LEU A 12 6.80 11.89 24.11
C LEU A 12 5.28 11.90 23.93
N PHE A 13 4.68 10.77 23.61
CA PHE A 13 3.25 10.57 23.79
C PHE A 13 2.98 10.50 25.29
N LEU A 14 2.60 11.63 25.89
CA LEU A 14 2.03 11.69 27.22
C LEU A 14 0.64 11.06 27.17
N LEU A 15 0.55 9.78 27.53
CA LEU A 15 -0.68 9.16 28.00
C LEU A 15 -1.11 9.89 29.28
N GLY A 16 -2.09 10.79 29.14
CA GLY A 16 -2.77 11.39 30.27
C GLY A 16 -3.56 10.32 31.03
N ILE A 17 -2.94 9.71 32.04
CA ILE A 17 -3.66 8.90 33.04
C ILE A 17 -4.42 9.89 33.93
N GLY A 18 -5.69 10.13 33.58
CA GLY A 18 -6.62 10.80 34.47
C GLY A 18 -6.86 9.93 35.73
N ALA A 19 -6.51 10.46 36.87
CA ALA A 19 -6.75 9.83 38.16
C ALA A 19 -8.26 9.50 38.30
N ILE A 20 -8.57 8.21 38.33
CA ILE A 20 -9.91 7.70 38.71
C ILE A 20 -9.97 7.74 40.24
N THR A 21 -10.67 8.72 40.78
CA THR A 21 -11.06 8.67 42.18
C THR A 21 -12.15 7.61 42.36
N SER A 22 -11.82 6.58 43.10
CA SER A 22 -12.76 5.54 43.53
C SER A 22 -13.90 6.15 44.36
N LEU A 23 -15.10 6.18 43.79
CA LEU A 23 -16.35 6.39 44.53
C LEU A 23 -16.98 5.01 44.72
N SER A 24 -17.26 4.73 45.97
CA SER A 24 -17.88 3.51 46.52
C SER A 24 -19.21 3.19 45.84
N CYS A 25 -19.35 1.94 45.39
CA CYS A 25 -20.57 1.37 44.84
C CYS A 25 -21.61 1.18 45.96
N ASN A 26 -22.82 1.65 45.73
CA ASN A 26 -24.01 1.12 46.35
C ASN A 26 -24.69 0.18 45.36
N ASP A 27 -24.74 -1.11 45.70
CA ASP A 27 -25.46 -2.11 44.93
C ASP A 27 -26.98 -1.84 45.02
N ASN A 28 -27.56 -1.43 43.90
CA ASN A 28 -28.97 -1.62 43.63
C ASN A 28 -29.12 -2.14 42.21
N ASP A 29 -29.49 -3.42 42.14
CA ASP A 29 -29.83 -4.19 40.95
C ASP A 29 -30.99 -3.52 40.17
N ASN A 30 -30.67 -2.68 39.20
CA ASN A 30 -31.60 -2.29 38.16
C ASN A 30 -30.91 -2.57 36.81
N GLY A 31 -31.50 -3.45 36.01
CA GLY A 31 -31.03 -3.96 34.73
C GLY A 31 -30.27 -2.93 33.86
N GLY A 32 -28.94 -3.06 33.88
CA GLY A 32 -27.97 -2.04 33.67
C GLY A 32 -27.74 -1.66 32.23
N TYR A 33 -28.04 -0.42 31.93
CA TYR A 33 -27.34 0.32 30.90
C TYR A 33 -25.96 0.78 31.42
N PRO A 34 -24.94 0.94 30.59
CA PRO A 34 -23.66 1.48 31.03
C PRO A 34 -23.89 2.87 31.66
N GLU A 35 -23.18 3.17 32.75
CA GLU A 35 -23.30 4.45 33.49
C GLU A 35 -23.07 5.70 32.60
N ARG A 36 -22.44 5.54 31.43
CA ARG A 36 -22.26 6.60 30.45
C ARG A 36 -22.50 6.07 29.05
N VAL A 37 -23.41 6.68 28.32
CA VAL A 37 -23.54 6.51 26.87
C VAL A 37 -22.32 7.14 26.23
N PRO A 38 -21.58 6.42 25.36
CA PRO A 38 -20.45 7.01 24.66
C PRO A 38 -20.91 8.19 23.81
N THR A 39 -20.31 9.34 24.07
CA THR A 39 -20.58 10.57 23.32
C THR A 39 -19.67 10.75 22.12
N ARG A 40 -18.69 9.85 21.94
CA ARG A 40 -17.72 9.92 20.83
C ARG A 40 -17.19 8.51 20.50
N LEU A 41 -17.23 8.17 19.22
CA LEU A 41 -16.56 7.00 18.65
C LEU A 41 -15.19 7.39 18.12
N SER A 42 -14.19 6.50 18.28
CA SER A 42 -12.88 6.64 17.67
C SER A 42 -12.86 5.87 16.35
N VAL A 43 -13.41 6.47 15.29
CA VAL A 43 -13.40 5.92 13.94
C VAL A 43 -12.37 6.68 13.12
N MET A 44 -11.51 5.95 12.40
CA MET A 44 -10.47 6.51 11.57
C MET A 44 -10.51 5.89 10.15
N PRO A 45 -10.47 6.70 9.08
CA PRO A 45 -10.58 8.17 9.07
C PRO A 45 -11.85 8.68 9.76
N LEU A 46 -11.80 9.93 10.25
CA LEU A 46 -12.97 10.54 10.87
C LEU A 46 -14.10 10.67 9.82
N PRO A 47 -15.29 10.11 10.08
CA PRO A 47 -16.41 10.22 9.16
C PRO A 47 -16.84 11.68 8.94
N GLU A 48 -17.40 11.96 7.75
CA GLU A 48 -17.90 13.30 7.40
C GLU A 48 -18.93 13.82 8.43
N ARG A 49 -19.83 12.93 8.90
CA ARG A 49 -20.85 13.27 9.89
C ARG A 49 -21.17 12.09 10.80
N VAL A 50 -21.27 12.38 12.11
CA VAL A 50 -21.71 11.42 13.12
C VAL A 50 -22.77 12.10 14.01
N ASP A 51 -24.00 11.60 13.97
CA ASP A 51 -25.10 12.04 14.83
C ASP A 51 -25.33 11.01 15.94
N TYR A 52 -24.91 11.33 17.15
CA TYR A 52 -25.12 10.48 18.32
C TYR A 52 -26.55 10.58 18.83
N LYS A 53 -27.12 9.43 19.22
CA LYS A 53 -28.35 9.37 19.99
C LYS A 53 -27.98 9.10 21.43
N GLU A 54 -28.72 9.67 22.37
CA GLU A 54 -28.50 9.46 23.82
C GLU A 54 -29.03 8.08 24.27
N SER A 55 -28.61 7.03 23.58
CA SER A 55 -29.03 5.66 23.83
C SER A 55 -28.03 4.64 23.29
N VAL A 56 -28.14 3.40 23.75
CA VAL A 56 -27.33 2.26 23.32
C VAL A 56 -28.21 1.08 22.91
N VAL A 57 -27.66 0.17 22.14
CA VAL A 57 -28.24 -1.14 21.85
C VAL A 57 -27.34 -2.24 22.39
N THR A 58 -27.93 -3.25 23.04
CA THR A 58 -27.20 -4.41 23.51
C THR A 58 -26.83 -5.33 22.36
N LEU A 59 -25.55 -5.75 22.29
CA LEU A 59 -25.11 -6.79 21.36
C LEU A 59 -25.62 -8.16 21.86
N PRO A 60 -26.34 -8.93 21.00
CA PRO A 60 -26.72 -10.29 21.34
C PRO A 60 -25.51 -11.22 21.39
N GLN A 61 -25.55 -12.30 22.19
CA GLN A 61 -24.47 -13.29 22.26
C GLN A 61 -24.22 -14.00 20.93
N ASN A 62 -25.26 -14.18 20.14
CA ASN A 62 -25.17 -14.58 18.73
C ASN A 62 -25.65 -13.42 17.86
N VAL A 63 -24.70 -12.75 17.18
CA VAL A 63 -25.00 -11.62 16.28
C VAL A 63 -25.39 -12.17 14.91
N THR A 64 -26.62 -11.90 14.51
CA THR A 64 -27.08 -12.33 13.17
C THR A 64 -26.64 -11.34 12.10
N VAL A 65 -26.03 -11.85 11.03
CA VAL A 65 -25.45 -11.07 9.92
C VAL A 65 -26.24 -11.37 8.65
N SER A 66 -26.50 -10.35 7.86
CA SER A 66 -27.19 -10.49 6.59
C SER A 66 -26.40 -11.35 5.60
N GLN A 67 -27.04 -12.36 5.01
CA GLN A 67 -26.51 -13.17 3.91
C GLN A 67 -26.34 -12.38 2.59
N ASN A 68 -26.85 -11.14 2.51
CA ASN A 68 -26.67 -10.27 1.35
C ASN A 68 -25.29 -9.56 1.35
N ILE A 69 -24.49 -9.71 2.42
CA ILE A 69 -23.11 -9.22 2.47
C ILE A 69 -22.20 -10.22 1.71
N PRO A 70 -21.35 -9.77 0.76
CA PRO A 70 -20.39 -10.64 0.09
C PRO A 70 -19.56 -11.47 1.09
N ALA A 71 -19.27 -12.72 0.76
CA ALA A 71 -18.68 -13.69 1.70
C ALA A 71 -17.35 -13.20 2.32
N SER A 72 -16.44 -12.64 1.53
CA SER A 72 -15.17 -12.07 1.99
C SER A 72 -15.38 -10.92 2.99
N THR A 73 -16.29 -10.00 2.69
CA THR A 73 -16.64 -8.88 3.57
C THR A 73 -17.36 -9.34 4.84
N SER A 74 -18.25 -10.34 4.72
CA SER A 74 -18.93 -10.96 5.87
C SER A 74 -17.93 -11.64 6.81
N GLN A 75 -16.91 -12.30 6.26
CA GLN A 75 -15.86 -12.94 7.06
C GLN A 75 -15.08 -11.92 7.89
N LEU A 76 -14.74 -10.74 7.34
CA LEU A 76 -14.08 -9.67 8.10
C LEU A 76 -14.90 -9.23 9.32
N LEU A 77 -16.21 -9.12 9.15
CA LEU A 77 -17.13 -8.74 10.22
C LEU A 77 -17.24 -9.84 11.27
N LYS A 78 -17.42 -11.11 10.85
CA LYS A 78 -17.50 -12.26 11.75
C LYS A 78 -16.24 -12.46 12.57
N SER A 79 -15.05 -12.36 11.94
CA SER A 79 -13.78 -12.42 12.66
C SER A 79 -13.68 -11.32 13.73
N THR A 80 -14.19 -10.11 13.47
CA THR A 80 -14.22 -9.06 14.50
C THR A 80 -15.14 -9.44 15.67
N LEU A 81 -16.34 -9.98 15.41
CA LEU A 81 -17.27 -10.40 16.44
C LEU A 81 -16.70 -11.56 17.30
N GLU A 82 -16.10 -12.54 16.67
CA GLU A 82 -15.60 -13.75 17.31
C GLU A 82 -14.28 -13.51 18.04
N GLU A 83 -13.28 -12.95 17.35
CA GLU A 83 -11.92 -12.81 17.87
C GLU A 83 -11.75 -11.61 18.82
N LYS A 84 -12.43 -10.48 18.52
CA LYS A 84 -12.28 -9.25 19.33
C LYS A 84 -13.32 -9.11 20.41
N LEU A 85 -14.52 -9.63 20.20
CA LEU A 85 -15.64 -9.46 21.12
C LEU A 85 -16.05 -10.75 21.83
N SER A 86 -15.56 -11.91 21.39
CA SER A 86 -15.96 -13.24 21.89
C SER A 86 -17.48 -13.46 21.78
N LEU A 87 -18.08 -12.98 20.69
CA LEU A 87 -19.47 -13.17 20.33
C LEU A 87 -19.58 -14.16 19.18
N SER A 88 -20.60 -15.01 19.15
CA SER A 88 -20.84 -15.84 17.97
C SER A 88 -21.54 -15.05 16.87
N ALA A 89 -21.35 -15.48 15.62
CA ALA A 89 -21.99 -14.88 14.45
C ALA A 89 -22.66 -15.94 13.58
N SER A 90 -23.82 -15.62 13.01
CA SER A 90 -24.55 -16.51 12.10
C SER A 90 -25.22 -15.74 10.97
N ASP A 91 -25.25 -16.35 9.77
CA ASP A 91 -25.93 -15.77 8.62
C ASP A 91 -27.44 -16.05 8.66
N VAL A 92 -28.21 -15.00 8.36
CA VAL A 92 -29.66 -15.07 8.23
C VAL A 92 -30.14 -14.19 7.07
N SER A 93 -31.41 -14.32 6.68
CA SER A 93 -32.00 -13.40 5.71
C SER A 93 -31.90 -11.95 6.21
N ASN A 94 -31.75 -11.01 5.27
CA ASN A 94 -31.47 -9.60 5.60
C ASN A 94 -32.51 -8.99 6.55
N ASP A 95 -33.78 -9.33 6.41
CA ASP A 95 -34.87 -8.77 7.21
C ASP A 95 -34.84 -9.22 8.68
N HIS A 96 -34.19 -10.34 8.99
CA HIS A 96 -34.04 -10.91 10.32
C HIS A 96 -32.67 -10.68 10.94
N ALA A 97 -31.72 -10.08 10.18
CA ALA A 97 -30.39 -9.84 10.65
C ALA A 97 -30.30 -8.67 11.64
N PHE A 98 -29.46 -8.80 12.66
CA PHE A 98 -29.08 -7.68 13.52
C PHE A 98 -28.18 -6.71 12.76
N ILE A 99 -27.29 -7.21 11.90
CA ILE A 99 -26.49 -6.40 10.98
C ILE A 99 -27.04 -6.58 9.57
N ARG A 100 -27.70 -5.55 9.07
CA ARG A 100 -28.42 -5.49 7.79
C ARG A 100 -27.71 -4.61 6.79
N VAL A 101 -28.05 -4.79 5.52
CA VAL A 101 -27.56 -3.96 4.42
C VAL A 101 -28.71 -3.54 3.52
N LYS A 102 -28.60 -2.34 2.94
CA LYS A 102 -29.60 -1.82 2.01
C LYS A 102 -28.92 -1.04 0.90
N GLN A 103 -29.22 -1.40 -0.33
CA GLN A 103 -28.71 -0.68 -1.48
C GLN A 103 -29.49 0.62 -1.69
N GLU A 104 -28.77 1.76 -1.88
CA GLU A 104 -29.30 3.09 -2.20
C GLU A 104 -28.47 3.66 -3.37
N SER A 105 -29.10 3.78 -4.55
CA SER A 105 -28.40 4.13 -5.79
C SER A 105 -27.97 5.60 -5.90
N ASP A 106 -28.47 6.46 -5.03
CA ASP A 106 -28.16 7.89 -4.98
C ASP A 106 -26.90 8.23 -4.20
N LEU A 107 -26.31 7.25 -3.49
CA LEU A 107 -25.01 7.42 -2.83
C LEU A 107 -23.88 7.41 -3.86
N ALA A 108 -22.83 8.23 -3.61
CA ALA A 108 -21.61 8.21 -4.41
C ALA A 108 -20.91 6.84 -4.31
N LYS A 109 -20.05 6.52 -5.28
CA LYS A 109 -19.42 5.19 -5.47
C LYS A 109 -18.83 4.58 -4.20
N GLU A 110 -18.14 5.37 -3.38
CA GLU A 110 -17.49 4.88 -2.15
C GLU A 110 -18.19 5.39 -0.87
N ALA A 111 -19.31 6.11 -1.04
CA ALA A 111 -20.07 6.61 0.11
C ALA A 111 -20.91 5.52 0.76
N TYR A 112 -21.17 5.70 2.04
CA TYR A 112 -22.07 4.85 2.81
C TYR A 112 -22.76 5.66 3.91
N ARG A 113 -23.87 5.10 4.41
CA ARG A 113 -24.48 5.52 5.67
C ARG A 113 -24.60 4.31 6.58
N LEU A 114 -24.19 4.46 7.83
CA LEU A 114 -24.31 3.43 8.88
C LEU A 114 -25.23 3.95 9.98
N THR A 115 -26.32 3.24 10.22
CA THR A 115 -27.22 3.53 11.36
C THR A 115 -27.15 2.41 12.37
N VAL A 116 -27.07 2.76 13.66
CA VAL A 116 -27.24 1.83 14.78
C VAL A 116 -28.47 2.27 15.57
N THR A 117 -29.45 1.38 15.66
CA THR A 117 -30.75 1.61 16.31
C THR A 117 -31.05 0.49 17.30
N LYS A 118 -32.21 0.48 17.92
CA LYS A 118 -32.67 -0.61 18.82
C LYS A 118 -32.78 -1.96 18.08
N GLU A 119 -33.03 -1.92 16.78
CA GLU A 119 -33.16 -3.09 15.91
C GLU A 119 -31.82 -3.63 15.40
N GLY A 120 -30.68 -3.00 15.76
CA GLY A 120 -29.33 -3.34 15.32
C GLY A 120 -28.74 -2.33 14.35
N ALA A 121 -27.74 -2.77 13.56
CA ALA A 121 -27.03 -1.95 12.60
C ALA A 121 -27.56 -2.12 11.17
N CYS A 122 -27.59 -1.04 10.39
CA CYS A 122 -27.90 -1.09 8.97
C CYS A 122 -26.92 -0.22 8.17
N ILE A 123 -26.30 -0.81 7.13
CA ILE A 123 -25.41 -0.10 6.22
C ILE A 123 -26.12 0.14 4.89
N TYR A 124 -26.19 1.40 4.50
CA TYR A 124 -26.72 1.84 3.21
C TYR A 124 -25.56 2.15 2.27
N TYR A 125 -25.63 1.65 1.03
CA TYR A 125 -24.53 1.71 0.06
C TYR A 125 -25.05 1.71 -1.38
N SER A 126 -24.25 2.21 -2.32
CA SER A 126 -24.53 2.11 -3.76
C SER A 126 -23.70 1.02 -4.45
N THR A 127 -22.45 0.83 -4.02
CA THR A 127 -21.50 -0.14 -4.57
C THR A 127 -20.92 -1.05 -3.50
N GLU A 128 -20.36 -2.20 -3.90
CA GLU A 128 -19.69 -3.11 -2.97
C GLU A 128 -18.53 -2.44 -2.21
N THR A 129 -17.83 -1.48 -2.85
CA THR A 129 -16.77 -0.71 -2.17
C THR A 129 -17.33 0.18 -1.06
N GLY A 130 -18.47 0.87 -1.32
CA GLY A 130 -19.16 1.63 -0.28
C GLY A 130 -19.64 0.75 0.87
N LEU A 131 -20.15 -0.45 0.56
CA LEU A 131 -20.50 -1.44 1.58
C LEU A 131 -19.28 -1.84 2.41
N LEU A 132 -18.15 -2.15 1.78
CA LEU A 132 -16.92 -2.52 2.47
C LEU A 132 -16.48 -1.41 3.43
N TRP A 133 -16.49 -0.14 3.00
CA TRP A 133 -16.12 0.99 3.89
C TRP A 133 -17.09 1.17 5.05
N GLY A 134 -18.37 0.94 4.81
CA GLY A 134 -19.38 0.91 5.88
C GLY A 134 -19.12 -0.22 6.88
N ILE A 135 -18.76 -1.40 6.41
CA ILE A 135 -18.36 -2.55 7.26
C ILE A 135 -17.09 -2.22 8.05
N GLN A 136 -16.07 -1.59 7.46
CA GLN A 136 -14.87 -1.21 8.19
C GLN A 136 -15.19 -0.22 9.33
N THR A 137 -16.07 0.74 9.08
CA THR A 137 -16.56 1.66 10.13
C THR A 137 -17.33 0.92 11.22
N LEU A 138 -18.20 -0.03 10.84
CA LEU A 138 -18.91 -0.85 11.83
C LEU A 138 -17.95 -1.71 12.65
N ARG A 139 -16.93 -2.32 12.04
CA ARG A 139 -15.88 -3.09 12.73
C ARG A 139 -15.15 -2.24 13.77
N GLN A 140 -14.72 -1.03 13.41
CA GLN A 140 -14.09 -0.10 14.35
C GLN A 140 -15.05 0.29 15.49
N THR A 141 -16.35 0.43 15.20
CA THR A 141 -17.38 0.71 16.21
C THR A 141 -17.59 -0.49 17.13
N LEU A 142 -17.64 -1.71 16.58
CA LEU A 142 -17.78 -2.96 17.33
C LEU A 142 -16.61 -3.19 18.29
N GLU A 143 -15.38 -2.98 17.86
CA GLU A 143 -14.20 -3.17 18.72
C GLU A 143 -14.26 -2.28 19.97
N GLN A 144 -14.89 -1.11 19.88
CA GLN A 144 -15.07 -0.22 21.03
C GLN A 144 -16.13 -0.72 22.02
N ALA A 145 -17.00 -1.66 21.62
CA ALA A 145 -17.98 -2.24 22.54
C ALA A 145 -17.34 -2.95 23.75
N ASN A 146 -16.05 -3.31 23.67
CA ASN A 146 -15.29 -3.81 24.80
C ASN A 146 -15.11 -2.78 25.92
N PHE A 147 -15.25 -1.49 25.62
CA PHE A 147 -15.19 -0.40 26.60
C PHE A 147 -16.57 0.02 27.11
N PHE A 148 -17.64 -0.53 26.52
CA PHE A 148 -19.02 -0.21 26.83
C PHE A 148 -19.74 -1.48 27.31
N THR A 149 -19.43 -1.88 28.55
CA THR A 149 -19.93 -3.14 29.13
C THR A 149 -20.68 -2.88 30.44
N SER A 150 -21.65 -3.76 30.75
CA SER A 150 -22.24 -3.89 32.06
C SER A 150 -22.44 -5.37 32.34
N GLY A 151 -21.75 -5.91 33.33
CA GLY A 151 -21.65 -7.35 33.55
C GLY A 151 -21.05 -8.02 32.29
N ASN A 152 -21.74 -9.02 31.76
CA ASN A 152 -21.34 -9.73 30.53
C ASN A 152 -21.91 -9.11 29.25
N SER A 153 -22.71 -8.06 29.36
CA SER A 153 -23.35 -7.41 28.21
C SER A 153 -22.43 -6.36 27.59
N LYS A 154 -22.36 -6.35 26.26
CA LYS A 154 -21.64 -5.36 25.45
C LYS A 154 -22.67 -4.47 24.74
N TYR A 155 -22.34 -3.21 24.57
CA TYR A 155 -23.24 -2.21 24.02
C TYR A 155 -22.62 -1.45 22.87
N LEU A 156 -23.46 -1.07 21.91
CA LEU A 156 -23.09 -0.10 20.88
C LEU A 156 -23.87 1.20 21.09
N PRO A 157 -23.24 2.37 20.89
CA PRO A 157 -23.96 3.63 20.86
C PRO A 157 -24.91 3.66 19.65
N MET A 158 -26.10 4.18 19.84
CA MET A 158 -27.00 4.44 18.72
C MET A 158 -26.54 5.69 18.00
N VAL A 159 -26.25 5.54 16.70
CA VAL A 159 -25.64 6.58 15.85
C VAL A 159 -26.22 6.56 14.43
N ASP A 160 -26.12 7.70 13.77
CA ASP A 160 -26.25 7.82 12.32
C ASP A 160 -24.95 8.42 11.79
N ILE A 161 -24.21 7.64 11.00
CA ILE A 161 -22.92 8.01 10.39
C ILE A 161 -23.14 8.14 8.90
N LYS A 162 -22.69 9.27 8.32
CA LYS A 162 -22.54 9.46 6.89
C LYS A 162 -21.11 9.72 6.57
N ASP A 163 -20.62 9.05 5.53
CA ASP A 163 -19.22 9.16 5.16
C ASP A 163 -19.01 8.94 3.65
N ALA A 164 -18.05 9.65 3.12
CA ALA A 164 -17.55 9.51 1.76
C ALA A 164 -16.09 9.92 1.74
N PRO A 165 -15.24 9.32 0.88
CA PRO A 165 -13.85 9.73 0.79
C PRO A 165 -13.75 11.15 0.22
N LYS A 166 -12.87 11.97 0.83
CA LYS A 166 -12.53 13.29 0.32
C LYS A 166 -11.64 13.21 -0.93
N TYR A 167 -10.82 12.15 -1.01
CA TYR A 167 -9.87 11.91 -2.10
C TYR A 167 -10.10 10.52 -2.68
N ASP A 168 -10.09 10.43 -4.01
CA ASP A 168 -10.22 9.17 -4.73
C ASP A 168 -8.98 8.29 -4.60
N TRP A 169 -7.80 8.91 -4.45
CA TRP A 169 -6.52 8.23 -4.21
C TRP A 169 -6.14 8.31 -2.73
N ARG A 170 -6.05 7.17 -2.08
CA ARG A 170 -5.57 7.02 -0.71
C ARG A 170 -4.55 5.89 -0.71
N GLY A 171 -3.30 6.26 -1.02
CA GLY A 171 -2.22 5.33 -1.29
C GLY A 171 -1.32 5.06 -0.09
N PHE A 172 -0.71 3.89 -0.12
CA PHE A 172 0.40 3.49 0.73
C PHE A 172 1.46 2.85 -0.17
N HIS A 173 2.72 3.25 -0.01
CA HIS A 173 3.86 2.69 -0.71
C HIS A 173 4.61 1.73 0.21
N ILE A 174 5.04 0.58 -0.32
CA ILE A 174 5.91 -0.36 0.39
C ILE A 174 7.04 -0.80 -0.52
N ASP A 175 8.26 -0.67 0.00
CA ASP A 175 9.48 -1.18 -0.61
C ASP A 175 9.71 -2.62 -0.13
N VAL A 176 9.59 -3.58 -1.05
CA VAL A 176 9.84 -5.00 -0.79
C VAL A 176 11.20 -5.44 -1.28
N VAL A 177 12.00 -4.51 -1.82
CA VAL A 177 13.32 -4.79 -2.40
C VAL A 177 14.40 -4.68 -1.38
N ARG A 178 14.54 -3.49 -0.75
CA ARG A 178 15.57 -3.27 0.28
C ARG A 178 15.35 -4.20 1.46
N HIS A 179 14.07 -4.47 1.77
CA HIS A 179 13.68 -5.48 2.75
C HIS A 179 12.56 -6.38 2.20
N MET A 180 12.83 -7.70 2.14
CA MET A 180 11.85 -8.68 1.64
C MET A 180 10.80 -8.99 2.71
N PHE A 181 9.53 -9.04 2.32
CA PHE A 181 8.41 -9.42 3.18
C PHE A 181 7.76 -10.71 2.67
N THR A 182 7.23 -11.50 3.58
CA THR A 182 6.45 -12.68 3.18
C THR A 182 5.08 -12.26 2.65
N VAL A 183 4.48 -13.11 1.81
CA VAL A 183 3.10 -12.90 1.33
C VAL A 183 2.12 -12.76 2.49
N ASP A 184 2.30 -13.55 3.57
CA ASP A 184 1.44 -13.48 4.75
C ASP A 184 1.58 -12.14 5.50
N TYR A 185 2.79 -11.58 5.53
CA TYR A 185 2.98 -10.22 6.08
C TYR A 185 2.29 -9.17 5.21
N LEU A 186 2.45 -9.24 3.89
CA LEU A 186 1.77 -8.33 2.96
C LEU A 186 0.24 -8.41 3.08
N LYS A 187 -0.32 -9.61 3.29
CA LYS A 187 -1.76 -9.77 3.58
C LYS A 187 -2.17 -9.05 4.87
N LYS A 188 -1.36 -9.10 5.93
CA LYS A 188 -1.62 -8.34 7.16
C LYS A 188 -1.56 -6.83 6.93
N VAL A 189 -0.61 -6.36 6.11
CA VAL A 189 -0.55 -4.95 5.69
C VAL A 189 -1.83 -4.57 4.94
N ILE A 190 -2.26 -5.37 3.98
CA ILE A 190 -3.49 -5.16 3.21
C ILE A 190 -4.72 -5.12 4.13
N ASP A 191 -4.84 -6.03 5.10
CA ASP A 191 -5.93 -6.01 6.08
C ASP A 191 -5.95 -4.72 6.91
N CYS A 192 -4.76 -4.26 7.34
CA CYS A 192 -4.60 -3.00 8.06
C CYS A 192 -4.99 -1.80 7.19
N LEU A 193 -4.50 -1.73 5.96
CA LEU A 193 -4.81 -0.66 5.02
C LEU A 193 -6.31 -0.59 4.71
N SER A 194 -6.95 -1.74 4.48
CA SER A 194 -8.40 -1.85 4.27
C SER A 194 -9.19 -1.37 5.49
N PHE A 195 -8.74 -1.73 6.70
CA PHE A 195 -9.39 -1.30 7.95
C PHE A 195 -9.44 0.23 8.08
N TYR A 196 -8.40 0.91 7.57
CA TYR A 196 -8.32 2.38 7.50
C TYR A 196 -8.76 2.97 6.17
N LYS A 197 -9.43 2.20 5.30
CA LYS A 197 -10.02 2.64 4.03
C LYS A 197 -9.00 3.19 3.02
N ILE A 198 -7.75 2.75 3.10
CA ILE A 198 -6.75 2.96 2.05
C ILE A 198 -7.15 2.09 0.85
N ASN A 199 -7.05 2.63 -0.36
CA ASN A 199 -7.53 1.94 -1.56
C ASN A 199 -6.47 1.68 -2.62
N LYS A 200 -5.23 2.12 -2.40
CA LYS A 200 -4.09 1.86 -3.30
C LYS A 200 -2.89 1.38 -2.51
N LEU A 201 -2.29 0.30 -2.96
CA LEU A 201 -0.99 -0.19 -2.49
C LEU A 201 0.01 -0.10 -3.63
N HIS A 202 0.92 0.86 -3.54
CA HIS A 202 2.04 1.00 -4.48
C HIS A 202 3.14 0.04 -4.04
N LEU A 203 3.48 -0.93 -4.88
CA LEU A 203 4.40 -2.00 -4.57
C LEU A 203 5.68 -1.85 -5.39
N HIS A 204 6.77 -1.44 -4.74
CA HIS A 204 8.10 -1.30 -5.33
C HIS A 204 8.78 -2.67 -5.41
N LEU A 205 8.89 -3.21 -6.64
CA LEU A 205 9.24 -4.61 -6.90
C LEU A 205 10.66 -4.83 -7.38
N THR A 206 11.33 -3.79 -7.85
CA THR A 206 12.67 -3.89 -8.43
C THR A 206 13.53 -2.71 -8.06
N ASP A 207 14.79 -2.99 -7.72
CA ASP A 207 15.80 -1.99 -7.39
C ASP A 207 17.20 -2.64 -7.42
N ASP A 208 18.25 -1.89 -7.08
CA ASP A 208 19.64 -2.32 -7.07
C ASP A 208 19.92 -3.53 -6.19
N GLN A 209 19.22 -3.62 -5.04
CA GLN A 209 19.41 -4.66 -4.04
C GLN A 209 18.69 -5.96 -4.38
N GLY A 210 17.83 -5.96 -5.40
CA GLY A 210 17.18 -7.20 -5.82
C GLY A 210 16.00 -7.02 -6.78
N TRP A 211 15.69 -8.10 -7.45
CA TRP A 211 14.54 -8.24 -8.33
C TRP A 211 13.50 -9.14 -7.66
N ARG A 212 12.32 -8.62 -7.30
CA ARG A 212 11.40 -9.32 -6.39
C ARG A 212 10.19 -9.97 -7.05
N ILE A 213 10.04 -9.90 -8.35
CA ILE A 213 8.92 -10.50 -9.07
C ILE A 213 9.41 -11.45 -10.17
N GLU A 214 8.83 -12.64 -10.23
CA GLU A 214 9.13 -13.63 -11.26
C GLU A 214 8.83 -13.08 -12.66
N VAL A 215 9.81 -13.20 -13.57
CA VAL A 215 9.69 -12.95 -15.01
C VAL A 215 10.08 -14.23 -15.73
N LYS A 216 9.10 -14.93 -16.29
CA LYS A 216 9.32 -16.26 -16.91
C LYS A 216 10.27 -16.21 -18.09
N LYS A 217 10.21 -15.12 -18.86
CA LYS A 217 11.11 -14.91 -20.01
C LYS A 217 12.57 -14.70 -19.61
N TYR A 218 12.80 -14.14 -18.41
CA TYR A 218 14.14 -13.81 -17.92
C TYR A 218 14.38 -14.39 -16.51
N PRO A 219 14.51 -15.71 -16.40
CA PRO A 219 14.53 -16.40 -15.10
C PRO A 219 15.72 -16.02 -14.21
N LEU A 220 16.85 -15.57 -14.78
CA LEU A 220 18.01 -15.14 -14.00
C LEU A 220 17.71 -13.92 -13.13
N LEU A 221 16.71 -13.09 -13.49
CA LEU A 221 16.27 -11.97 -12.66
C LEU A 221 15.89 -12.39 -11.24
N THR A 222 15.26 -13.56 -11.10
CA THR A 222 14.85 -14.09 -9.79
C THR A 222 15.77 -15.19 -9.26
N GLN A 223 16.40 -15.97 -10.12
CA GLN A 223 17.31 -17.02 -9.68
C GLN A 223 18.59 -16.46 -9.03
N GLU A 224 19.14 -15.39 -9.62
CA GLU A 224 20.36 -14.73 -9.14
C GLU A 224 20.17 -13.24 -8.85
N GLY A 225 19.42 -12.49 -9.67
CA GLY A 225 19.20 -11.06 -9.50
C GLY A 225 18.39 -10.70 -8.26
N SER A 226 17.68 -11.66 -7.65
CA SER A 226 16.97 -11.44 -6.39
C SER A 226 17.86 -11.61 -5.14
N TRP A 227 19.15 -11.94 -5.30
CA TRP A 227 20.06 -12.23 -4.21
C TRP A 227 21.25 -11.27 -4.20
N ARG A 228 21.58 -10.76 -3.02
CA ARG A 228 22.78 -9.96 -2.75
C ARG A 228 23.56 -10.53 -1.56
N ASP A 229 24.82 -10.23 -1.48
CA ASP A 229 25.59 -10.55 -0.27
C ASP A 229 25.09 -9.71 0.92
N PHE A 230 25.25 -10.24 2.13
CA PHE A 230 24.90 -9.51 3.34
C PHE A 230 25.68 -8.20 3.41
N ASP A 231 24.95 -7.11 3.53
CA ASP A 231 25.50 -5.80 3.82
C ASP A 231 25.82 -5.62 5.32
N GLU A 232 26.19 -4.43 5.73
CA GLU A 232 26.50 -4.13 7.13
C GLU A 232 25.26 -4.20 8.03
N TYR A 233 24.08 -3.89 7.51
CA TYR A 233 22.82 -3.96 8.24
C TYR A 233 22.38 -5.41 8.48
N ASP A 234 22.50 -6.26 7.47
CA ASP A 234 22.20 -7.69 7.62
C ASP A 234 23.13 -8.34 8.65
N LYS A 235 24.44 -8.07 8.55
CA LYS A 235 25.43 -8.55 9.53
C LYS A 235 25.10 -8.07 10.94
N ARG A 236 24.67 -6.81 11.06
CA ARG A 236 24.24 -6.25 12.34
C ARG A 236 22.98 -6.93 12.88
N CYS A 237 22.01 -7.24 12.02
CA CYS A 237 20.82 -8.00 12.42
C CYS A 237 21.20 -9.39 12.94
N VAL A 238 22.11 -10.10 12.25
CA VAL A 238 22.63 -11.41 12.71
C VAL A 238 23.30 -11.32 14.08
N GLU A 239 24.07 -10.28 14.35
CA GLU A 239 24.68 -10.06 15.68
C GLU A 239 23.63 -9.79 16.76
N LEU A 240 22.65 -8.91 16.47
CA LEU A 240 21.63 -8.50 17.42
C LEU A 240 20.64 -9.63 17.73
N SER A 241 20.36 -10.50 16.76
CA SER A 241 19.46 -11.64 16.92
C SER A 241 19.90 -12.63 17.99
N GLN A 242 21.19 -12.65 18.32
CA GLN A 242 21.72 -13.46 19.44
C GLN A 242 21.19 -13.00 20.82
N GLN A 243 20.72 -11.75 20.92
CA GLN A 243 20.19 -11.16 22.16
C GLN A 243 18.70 -10.87 22.08
N ASP A 244 18.18 -10.58 20.89
CA ASP A 244 16.78 -10.24 20.65
C ASP A 244 16.32 -10.83 19.31
N TYR A 245 15.41 -11.81 19.40
CA TYR A 245 14.85 -12.51 18.23
C TYR A 245 14.13 -11.59 17.23
N ASN A 246 13.74 -10.38 17.62
CA ASN A 246 13.12 -9.43 16.70
C ASN A 246 14.07 -8.95 15.59
N TYR A 247 15.37 -9.19 15.73
CA TYR A 247 16.36 -8.91 14.69
C TYR A 247 16.69 -10.14 13.83
N GLU A 248 16.05 -11.30 14.08
CA GLU A 248 16.30 -12.49 13.28
C GLU A 248 15.86 -12.27 11.83
N ILE A 249 16.79 -12.50 10.90
CA ILE A 249 16.45 -12.52 9.47
C ILE A 249 15.69 -13.82 9.20
N ASP A 250 14.51 -13.72 8.60
CA ASP A 250 13.72 -14.89 8.25
C ASP A 250 14.55 -15.84 7.39
N PRO A 251 14.73 -17.11 7.81
CA PRO A 251 15.55 -18.09 7.06
C PRO A 251 15.16 -18.27 5.60
N ARG A 252 13.91 -17.98 5.24
CA ARG A 252 13.43 -18.01 3.84
C ARG A 252 14.13 -16.97 2.95
N PHE A 253 14.65 -15.91 3.54
CA PHE A 253 15.35 -14.82 2.85
C PHE A 253 16.88 -14.93 2.95
N VAL A 254 17.38 -16.08 3.41
CA VAL A 254 18.82 -16.35 3.53
C VAL A 254 19.24 -17.49 2.62
N ARG A 255 20.23 -17.25 1.75
CA ARG A 255 20.86 -18.26 0.89
C ARG A 255 22.32 -18.41 1.28
N ASN A 256 22.80 -19.66 1.41
CA ASN A 256 24.20 -19.99 1.75
C ASN A 256 24.73 -19.33 3.04
N GLY A 257 23.87 -18.90 3.95
CA GLY A 257 24.23 -18.28 5.23
C GLY A 257 24.86 -16.89 5.13
N SER A 258 24.96 -16.31 3.93
CA SER A 258 25.63 -15.01 3.71
C SER A 258 24.99 -14.14 2.64
N GLN A 259 23.91 -14.61 2.01
CA GLN A 259 23.18 -13.86 1.02
C GLN A 259 21.76 -13.61 1.50
N TYR A 260 21.28 -12.38 1.24
CA TYR A 260 19.92 -11.95 1.53
C TYR A 260 19.14 -11.77 0.23
N GLY A 261 17.88 -12.20 0.22
CA GLY A 261 17.03 -12.01 -0.95
C GLY A 261 15.78 -12.87 -0.94
N GLY A 262 15.25 -13.08 -2.14
CA GLY A 262 14.01 -13.80 -2.38
C GLY A 262 13.17 -13.07 -3.43
N HIS A 263 12.11 -13.71 -3.86
CA HIS A 263 11.18 -13.14 -4.83
C HIS A 263 9.78 -13.74 -4.63
N TYR A 264 8.80 -13.11 -5.25
CA TYR A 264 7.45 -13.62 -5.38
C TYR A 264 7.27 -14.28 -6.72
N THR A 265 6.67 -15.47 -6.74
CA THR A 265 6.21 -16.08 -7.98
C THR A 265 5.02 -15.31 -8.56
N GLN A 266 4.76 -15.44 -9.84
CA GLN A 266 3.60 -14.81 -10.46
C GLN A 266 2.29 -15.29 -9.83
N GLU A 267 2.22 -16.57 -9.44
CA GLU A 267 1.03 -17.13 -8.80
C GLU A 267 0.80 -16.58 -7.38
N GLU A 268 1.87 -16.44 -6.58
CA GLU A 268 1.79 -15.76 -5.27
C GLU A 268 1.30 -14.33 -5.41
N MET A 269 1.83 -13.61 -6.42
CA MET A 269 1.45 -12.23 -6.65
C MET A 269 0.00 -12.09 -7.14
N LYS A 270 -0.45 -12.95 -8.06
CA LYS A 270 -1.86 -13.00 -8.46
C LYS A 270 -2.80 -13.29 -7.28
N GLY A 271 -2.38 -14.23 -6.40
CA GLY A 271 -3.09 -14.50 -5.16
C GLY A 271 -3.16 -13.29 -4.23
N LEU A 272 -2.07 -12.53 -4.10
CA LEU A 272 -2.02 -11.30 -3.31
C LEU A 272 -2.89 -10.19 -3.92
N VAL A 273 -2.87 -10.03 -5.24
CA VAL A 273 -3.72 -9.08 -5.98
C VAL A 273 -5.21 -9.40 -5.75
N SER A 274 -5.60 -10.67 -5.89
CA SER A 274 -6.99 -11.08 -5.62
C SER A 274 -7.40 -10.78 -4.18
N TYR A 275 -6.52 -11.10 -3.21
CA TYR A 275 -6.73 -10.82 -1.79
C TYR A 275 -6.92 -9.33 -1.51
N ALA A 276 -6.13 -8.47 -2.17
CA ALA A 276 -6.22 -7.02 -2.03
C ALA A 276 -7.52 -6.46 -2.61
N LEU A 277 -7.93 -6.92 -3.80
CA LEU A 277 -9.17 -6.51 -4.46
C LEU A 277 -10.40 -6.81 -3.61
N GLU A 278 -10.46 -7.98 -2.97
CA GLU A 278 -11.54 -8.33 -2.02
C GLU A 278 -11.62 -7.39 -0.81
N ARG A 279 -10.54 -6.63 -0.55
CA ARG A 279 -10.41 -5.66 0.53
C ARG A 279 -10.47 -4.21 0.07
N GLY A 280 -10.88 -4.00 -1.19
CA GLY A 280 -11.01 -2.69 -1.79
C GLY A 280 -9.69 -2.00 -2.10
N ILE A 281 -8.59 -2.75 -2.17
CA ILE A 281 -7.24 -2.25 -2.44
C ILE A 281 -6.80 -2.70 -3.83
N ASP A 282 -6.40 -1.74 -4.65
CA ASP A 282 -5.78 -1.93 -5.94
C ASP A 282 -4.25 -1.88 -5.78
N ILE A 283 -3.54 -2.94 -6.19
CA ILE A 283 -2.07 -2.96 -6.17
C ILE A 283 -1.53 -2.34 -7.43
N VAL A 284 -0.82 -1.23 -7.27
CA VAL A 284 -0.10 -0.53 -8.34
C VAL A 284 1.34 -1.06 -8.37
N PRO A 285 1.75 -1.80 -9.41
CA PRO A 285 3.12 -2.30 -9.50
C PRO A 285 4.07 -1.20 -9.92
N GLU A 286 5.29 -1.25 -9.39
CA GLU A 286 6.42 -0.47 -9.87
C GLU A 286 7.53 -1.40 -10.35
N ILE A 287 7.98 -1.14 -11.58
CA ILE A 287 9.24 -1.65 -12.14
C ILE A 287 10.08 -0.43 -12.45
N ASP A 288 11.06 -0.18 -11.61
CA ASP A 288 11.89 1.01 -11.73
C ASP A 288 12.84 0.92 -12.93
N MET A 289 12.92 2.03 -13.69
CA MET A 289 13.72 2.13 -14.92
C MET A 289 13.88 3.58 -15.36
N PRO A 290 14.99 3.97 -15.99
CA PRO A 290 16.17 3.19 -16.37
C PRO A 290 17.18 3.04 -15.23
N GLY A 291 17.07 3.82 -14.15
CA GLY A 291 17.88 3.73 -12.92
C GLY A 291 17.49 2.53 -12.07
N HIS A 292 18.17 2.34 -10.95
CA HIS A 292 17.89 1.28 -9.98
C HIS A 292 17.80 -0.14 -10.58
N PHE A 293 18.64 -0.40 -11.60
CA PHE A 293 18.57 -1.60 -12.43
C PHE A 293 19.74 -2.57 -12.21
N SER A 294 20.58 -2.33 -11.18
CA SER A 294 21.81 -3.12 -10.93
C SER A 294 21.53 -4.61 -10.73
N ALA A 295 20.40 -4.96 -10.08
CA ALA A 295 20.01 -6.37 -9.92
C ALA A 295 19.82 -7.10 -11.25
N ALA A 296 19.27 -6.42 -12.25
CA ALA A 296 19.12 -6.96 -13.60
C ALA A 296 20.43 -6.93 -14.38
N ILE A 297 21.18 -5.83 -14.31
CA ILE A 297 22.48 -5.70 -15.02
C ILE A 297 23.48 -6.74 -14.52
N LYS A 298 23.48 -7.07 -13.24
CA LYS A 298 24.32 -8.12 -12.65
C LYS A 298 24.18 -9.45 -13.37
N VAL A 299 22.98 -9.79 -13.85
CA VAL A 299 22.67 -11.09 -14.48
C VAL A 299 22.48 -11.00 -16.00
N TYR A 300 22.30 -9.80 -16.52
CA TYR A 300 22.21 -9.46 -17.95
C TYR A 300 23.10 -8.24 -18.24
N PRO A 301 24.45 -8.42 -18.24
CA PRO A 301 25.39 -7.31 -18.30
C PRO A 301 25.33 -6.51 -19.61
N GLU A 302 24.80 -7.10 -20.68
CA GLU A 302 24.54 -6.42 -21.96
C GLU A 302 23.56 -5.25 -21.84
N LEU A 303 22.79 -5.16 -20.75
CA LEU A 303 21.87 -4.05 -20.51
C LEU A 303 22.61 -2.73 -20.23
N SER A 304 23.80 -2.77 -19.65
CA SER A 304 24.56 -1.57 -19.28
C SER A 304 25.41 -1.03 -20.44
N CYS A 305 25.88 0.19 -20.29
CA CYS A 305 26.84 0.79 -21.22
C CYS A 305 28.24 0.17 -21.12
N THR A 306 28.60 -0.28 -19.91
CA THR A 306 29.95 -0.78 -19.57
C THR A 306 30.09 -2.30 -19.68
N GLY A 307 28.97 -3.03 -19.73
CA GLY A 307 28.93 -4.49 -19.64
C GLY A 307 28.97 -5.04 -18.22
N GLU A 308 28.79 -4.19 -17.21
CA GLU A 308 28.76 -4.57 -15.80
C GLU A 308 27.85 -3.64 -14.98
N ALA A 309 27.38 -4.09 -13.84
CA ALA A 309 26.74 -3.26 -12.83
C ALA A 309 27.82 -2.41 -12.13
N GLY A 310 27.51 -1.16 -11.86
CA GLY A 310 28.43 -0.23 -11.22
C GLY A 310 27.69 0.93 -10.57
N TRP A 311 28.48 1.80 -9.93
CA TRP A 311 28.00 3.01 -9.25
C TRP A 311 28.72 4.22 -9.82
N GLY A 312 27.98 5.31 -10.05
CA GLY A 312 28.51 6.62 -10.34
C GLY A 312 28.86 7.39 -9.08
N GLU A 313 28.71 8.70 -9.10
CA GLU A 313 29.03 9.55 -7.97
C GLU A 313 27.99 9.39 -6.82
N GLU A 314 26.69 9.30 -7.16
CA GLU A 314 25.61 9.25 -6.20
C GLU A 314 24.79 7.96 -6.27
N PHE A 315 24.52 7.46 -7.47
CA PHE A 315 23.61 6.32 -7.70
C PHE A 315 24.23 5.22 -8.58
N SER A 316 23.48 4.13 -8.71
CA SER A 316 23.87 3.02 -9.59
C SER A 316 23.78 3.39 -11.07
N TYR A 317 24.60 2.75 -11.90
CA TYR A 317 24.53 2.95 -13.34
C TYR A 317 23.23 2.36 -13.91
N PRO A 318 22.49 3.17 -14.70
CA PRO A 318 21.26 2.74 -15.33
C PRO A 318 21.51 1.84 -16.54
N ILE A 319 20.45 1.25 -17.10
CA ILE A 319 20.51 0.57 -18.39
C ILE A 319 20.86 1.55 -19.50
N CYS A 320 21.51 1.05 -20.55
CA CYS A 320 21.87 1.85 -21.72
C CYS A 320 20.60 2.26 -22.51
N PRO A 321 20.27 3.54 -22.64
CA PRO A 321 19.04 4.01 -23.30
C PRO A 321 19.16 4.03 -24.83
N SER A 322 20.33 3.70 -25.36
CA SER A 322 20.63 3.82 -26.79
C SER A 322 20.65 2.48 -27.53
N ARG A 323 20.44 1.37 -26.79
CA ARG A 323 20.36 0.02 -27.36
C ARG A 323 18.91 -0.40 -27.55
N PRO A 324 18.43 -0.67 -28.77
CA PRO A 324 17.05 -1.09 -29.02
C PRO A 324 16.65 -2.37 -28.28
N GLU A 325 17.60 -3.29 -28.03
CA GLU A 325 17.39 -4.55 -27.34
C GLU A 325 16.95 -4.33 -25.88
N ASN A 326 17.45 -3.27 -25.24
CA ASN A 326 17.09 -2.93 -23.87
C ASN A 326 15.62 -2.54 -23.75
N TYR A 327 15.07 -1.85 -24.73
CA TYR A 327 13.64 -1.58 -24.78
C TYR A 327 12.82 -2.86 -24.91
N GLN A 328 13.25 -3.79 -25.78
CA GLN A 328 12.57 -5.08 -25.95
C GLN A 328 12.64 -5.93 -24.67
N PHE A 329 13.75 -5.85 -23.93
CA PHE A 329 13.91 -6.52 -22.65
C PHE A 329 12.87 -6.00 -21.66
N VAL A 330 12.82 -4.69 -21.43
CA VAL A 330 11.89 -4.06 -20.47
C VAL A 330 10.43 -4.22 -20.91
N GLN A 331 10.14 -4.06 -22.22
CA GLN A 331 8.80 -4.28 -22.76
C GLN A 331 8.28 -5.70 -22.50
N SER A 332 9.15 -6.71 -22.60
CA SER A 332 8.77 -8.09 -22.29
C SER A 332 8.45 -8.29 -20.81
N ILE A 333 9.13 -7.58 -19.91
CA ILE A 333 8.84 -7.58 -18.48
C ILE A 333 7.46 -6.96 -18.24
N ILE A 334 7.21 -5.79 -18.84
CA ILE A 334 5.92 -5.11 -18.73
C ILE A 334 4.78 -6.00 -19.23
N ASP A 335 4.99 -6.74 -20.33
CA ASP A 335 4.00 -7.67 -20.85
C ASP A 335 3.57 -8.73 -19.83
N GLU A 336 4.51 -9.30 -19.09
CA GLU A 336 4.20 -10.24 -18.03
C GLU A 336 3.54 -9.55 -16.81
N MET A 337 3.97 -8.34 -16.46
CA MET A 337 3.43 -7.61 -15.31
C MET A 337 1.97 -7.17 -15.52
N VAL A 338 1.59 -6.73 -16.72
CA VAL A 338 0.20 -6.32 -16.99
C VAL A 338 -0.80 -7.48 -16.92
N GLU A 339 -0.33 -8.71 -17.07
CA GLU A 339 -1.11 -9.95 -16.90
C GLU A 339 -1.35 -10.30 -15.42
N ILE A 340 -0.45 -9.85 -14.54
CA ILE A 340 -0.52 -10.10 -13.09
C ILE A 340 -1.33 -9.02 -12.39
N PHE A 341 -1.13 -7.74 -12.80
CA PHE A 341 -1.69 -6.58 -12.14
C PHE A 341 -2.83 -5.94 -12.97
N PRO A 342 -4.09 -6.15 -12.58
CA PRO A 342 -5.24 -5.58 -13.29
C PRO A 342 -5.40 -4.07 -13.08
N SER A 343 -4.64 -3.46 -12.15
CA SER A 343 -4.66 -2.02 -11.89
C SER A 343 -4.65 -1.22 -13.19
N GLU A 344 -5.43 -0.15 -13.25
CA GLU A 344 -5.35 0.81 -14.35
C GLU A 344 -4.03 1.61 -14.36
N TYR A 345 -3.26 1.55 -13.26
CA TYR A 345 -2.01 2.28 -13.06
C TYR A 345 -0.81 1.33 -13.14
N PHE A 346 0.29 1.87 -13.66
CA PHE A 346 1.59 1.21 -13.71
C PHE A 346 2.68 2.26 -13.46
N HIS A 347 3.53 2.05 -12.46
CA HIS A 347 4.60 2.97 -12.11
C HIS A 347 5.92 2.49 -12.73
N ILE A 348 6.64 3.39 -13.41
CA ILE A 348 7.89 3.09 -14.12
C ILE A 348 9.13 3.61 -13.37
N GLY A 349 9.00 4.11 -12.14
CA GLY A 349 10.11 4.70 -11.38
C GLY A 349 10.62 5.99 -12.02
N ALA A 350 11.82 5.94 -12.57
CA ALA A 350 12.55 6.98 -13.28
C ALA A 350 13.18 8.06 -12.37
N ASP A 351 13.41 7.73 -11.10
CA ASP A 351 14.15 8.52 -10.12
C ASP A 351 15.66 8.23 -10.18
N GLU A 352 16.42 9.14 -9.61
CA GLU A 352 17.85 8.99 -9.25
C GLU A 352 18.75 8.42 -10.35
N VAL A 353 18.48 8.74 -11.62
CA VAL A 353 19.20 8.17 -12.77
C VAL A 353 20.60 8.76 -12.87
N GLU A 354 21.62 7.94 -12.57
CA GLU A 354 23.03 8.28 -12.78
C GLU A 354 23.39 8.26 -14.28
N LYS A 355 23.97 9.34 -14.79
CA LYS A 355 24.16 9.52 -16.24
C LYS A 355 25.61 9.57 -16.71
N ASP A 356 26.56 9.50 -15.78
CA ASP A 356 27.99 9.61 -16.09
C ASP A 356 28.46 8.56 -17.10
N ASN A 357 27.96 7.33 -16.96
CA ASN A 357 28.26 6.26 -17.89
C ASN A 357 27.66 6.47 -19.28
N TRP A 358 26.57 7.25 -19.41
CA TRP A 358 26.00 7.61 -20.72
C TRP A 358 26.83 8.66 -21.42
N GLU A 359 27.45 9.58 -20.68
CA GLU A 359 28.36 10.59 -21.24
C GLU A 359 29.59 9.96 -21.87
N GLN A 360 30.06 8.84 -21.34
CA GLN A 360 31.25 8.13 -21.81
C GLN A 360 30.93 7.01 -22.82
N CYS A 361 29.65 6.68 -23.00
CA CYS A 361 29.23 5.59 -23.89
C CYS A 361 29.15 6.04 -25.36
N GLU A 362 29.96 5.43 -26.22
CA GLU A 362 30.00 5.76 -27.66
C GLU A 362 28.62 5.65 -28.31
N VAL A 363 27.84 4.61 -27.97
CA VAL A 363 26.50 4.40 -28.57
C VAL A 363 25.52 5.49 -28.09
N CYS A 364 25.62 5.93 -26.83
CA CYS A 364 24.81 7.04 -26.30
C CYS A 364 25.20 8.36 -26.99
N GLN A 365 26.49 8.63 -27.16
CA GLN A 365 26.95 9.83 -27.82
C GLN A 365 26.57 9.86 -29.33
N GLN A 366 26.63 8.71 -30.02
CA GLN A 366 26.15 8.60 -31.41
C GLN A 366 24.63 8.89 -31.50
N LEU A 367 23.82 8.34 -30.60
CA LEU A 367 22.39 8.62 -30.56
C LEU A 367 22.12 10.10 -30.27
N MET A 368 22.82 10.71 -29.32
CA MET A 368 22.69 12.14 -29.03
C MET A 368 22.99 13.01 -30.27
N GLN A 369 24.05 12.68 -31.03
CA GLN A 369 24.37 13.37 -32.26
C GLN A 369 23.28 13.21 -33.33
N GLN A 370 22.75 12.00 -33.51
CA GLN A 370 21.70 11.70 -34.48
C GLN A 370 20.39 12.44 -34.19
N GLU A 371 20.00 12.51 -32.92
CA GLU A 371 18.75 13.15 -32.45
C GLU A 371 18.94 14.67 -32.17
N GLY A 372 20.19 15.18 -32.21
CA GLY A 372 20.51 16.58 -31.93
C GLY A 372 20.43 16.97 -30.45
N TYR A 373 20.52 15.98 -29.56
CA TYR A 373 20.48 16.20 -28.12
C TYR A 373 21.73 16.92 -27.63
N GLN A 374 21.52 17.84 -26.67
CA GLN A 374 22.60 18.67 -26.13
C GLN A 374 23.01 18.20 -24.71
N LYS A 375 22.16 17.45 -24.04
CA LYS A 375 22.36 16.97 -22.68
C LYS A 375 21.91 15.52 -22.54
N VAL A 376 22.57 14.78 -21.66
CA VAL A 376 22.23 13.37 -21.36
C VAL A 376 20.86 13.21 -20.75
N ASP A 377 20.33 14.26 -20.10
CA ASP A 377 18.92 14.26 -19.59
C ASP A 377 17.90 13.99 -20.70
N GLU A 378 18.21 14.36 -21.94
CA GLU A 378 17.33 14.13 -23.09
C GLU A 378 17.28 12.64 -23.47
N LEU A 379 18.32 11.86 -23.13
CA LEU A 379 18.30 10.39 -23.25
C LEU A 379 17.35 9.76 -22.23
N GLN A 380 17.36 10.21 -20.97
CA GLN A 380 16.40 9.76 -19.98
C GLN A 380 14.98 10.11 -20.41
N ASN A 381 14.75 11.34 -20.84
CA ASN A 381 13.44 11.78 -21.31
C ASN A 381 12.93 10.95 -22.49
N ARG A 382 13.81 10.63 -23.44
CA ARG A 382 13.51 9.74 -24.57
C ARG A 382 13.13 8.34 -24.09
N PHE A 383 13.89 7.79 -23.13
CA PHE A 383 13.60 6.48 -22.54
C PHE A 383 12.22 6.49 -21.89
N VAL A 384 11.95 7.43 -20.98
CA VAL A 384 10.67 7.60 -20.30
C VAL A 384 9.53 7.74 -21.31
N LYS A 385 9.71 8.53 -22.38
CA LYS A 385 8.71 8.70 -23.44
C LYS A 385 8.35 7.39 -24.15
N ILE A 386 9.36 6.61 -24.52
CA ILE A 386 9.17 5.33 -25.21
C ILE A 386 8.42 4.35 -24.30
N MET A 387 8.84 4.25 -23.04
CA MET A 387 8.24 3.33 -22.08
C MET A 387 6.83 3.77 -21.68
N THR A 388 6.61 5.07 -21.48
CA THR A 388 5.26 5.64 -21.26
C THR A 388 4.31 5.28 -22.40
N ASN A 389 4.72 5.45 -23.64
CA ASN A 389 3.91 5.11 -24.81
C ASN A 389 3.62 3.60 -24.89
N TYR A 390 4.61 2.77 -24.55
CA TYR A 390 4.44 1.33 -24.54
C TYR A 390 3.41 0.88 -23.48
N VAL A 391 3.57 1.34 -22.26
CA VAL A 391 2.65 1.03 -21.13
C VAL A 391 1.24 1.56 -21.42
N LYS A 392 1.09 2.76 -22.00
CA LYS A 392 -0.19 3.27 -22.46
C LYS A 392 -0.82 2.40 -23.56
N GLY A 393 0.00 1.87 -24.45
CA GLY A 393 -0.43 0.90 -25.47
C GLY A 393 -1.01 -0.39 -24.89
N LYS A 394 -0.69 -0.71 -23.63
CA LYS A 394 -1.30 -1.81 -22.85
C LYS A 394 -2.58 -1.39 -22.11
N GLY A 395 -3.07 -0.17 -22.30
CA GLY A 395 -4.28 0.36 -21.69
C GLY A 395 -4.10 0.84 -20.24
N LYS A 396 -2.85 1.07 -19.81
CA LYS A 396 -2.54 1.53 -18.45
C LYS A 396 -2.33 3.04 -18.40
N LYS A 397 -2.62 3.67 -17.27
CA LYS A 397 -2.17 5.01 -16.89
C LYS A 397 -0.77 4.89 -16.30
N VAL A 398 0.16 5.69 -16.80
CA VAL A 398 1.57 5.59 -16.39
C VAL A 398 1.85 6.57 -15.28
N MET A 399 2.56 6.10 -14.26
CA MET A 399 3.08 6.88 -13.16
C MET A 399 4.62 6.85 -13.18
N GLY A 400 5.24 7.87 -12.63
CA GLY A 400 6.68 7.93 -12.41
C GLY A 400 7.03 8.98 -11.36
N TRP A 401 8.22 8.85 -10.77
CA TRP A 401 8.70 9.83 -9.81
C TRP A 401 8.90 11.20 -10.48
N ASP A 402 8.81 12.27 -9.72
CA ASP A 402 8.93 13.64 -10.24
C ASP A 402 10.32 13.98 -10.82
N ASP A 403 11.31 13.09 -10.64
CA ASP A 403 12.61 13.10 -11.30
C ASP A 403 12.51 12.99 -12.84
N ALA A 404 11.49 12.28 -13.31
CA ALA A 404 11.20 12.15 -14.74
C ALA A 404 10.71 13.45 -15.41
N PHE A 405 10.44 14.50 -14.62
CA PHE A 405 9.91 15.75 -15.16
C PHE A 405 11.01 16.61 -15.79
N LEU A 406 11.03 16.67 -17.10
CA LEU A 406 11.84 17.60 -17.87
C LEU A 406 10.95 18.77 -18.35
N GLU A 407 11.12 19.96 -17.78
CA GLU A 407 10.23 21.12 -18.02
C GLU A 407 10.09 21.51 -19.49
N LYS A 408 11.14 21.30 -20.31
CA LYS A 408 11.16 21.61 -21.74
C LYS A 408 10.36 20.63 -22.60
N ASP A 409 10.32 19.34 -22.20
CA ASP A 409 9.62 18.28 -22.90
C ASP A 409 9.05 17.29 -21.87
N PRO A 410 8.02 17.69 -21.08
CA PRO A 410 7.44 16.82 -20.05
C PRO A 410 6.70 15.65 -20.71
N GLN A 411 6.81 14.49 -20.11
CA GLN A 411 6.15 13.29 -20.61
C GLN A 411 4.72 13.16 -20.03
N ASP A 412 3.85 12.52 -20.79
CA ASP A 412 2.45 12.35 -20.45
C ASP A 412 2.26 11.20 -19.45
N LEU A 413 2.63 11.44 -18.19
CA LEU A 413 2.47 10.53 -17.05
C LEU A 413 1.94 11.26 -15.82
N ILE A 414 1.52 10.51 -14.83
CA ILE A 414 1.15 11.01 -13.51
C ILE A 414 2.43 11.05 -12.69
N TYR A 415 2.84 12.26 -12.28
CA TYR A 415 4.06 12.42 -11.51
C TYR A 415 3.80 12.17 -10.02
N THR A 416 4.64 11.34 -9.40
CA THR A 416 4.60 11.09 -7.96
C THR A 416 5.68 11.93 -7.29
N TYR A 417 5.27 12.93 -6.53
CA TYR A 417 6.21 13.86 -5.87
C TYR A 417 6.70 13.30 -4.54
N TRP A 418 8.01 13.28 -4.34
CA TRP A 418 8.65 12.83 -3.10
C TRP A 418 9.78 13.76 -2.64
N ARG A 419 10.32 14.61 -3.53
CA ARG A 419 11.48 15.47 -3.29
C ARG A 419 11.07 16.75 -2.56
N ASP A 420 10.83 16.65 -1.24
CA ASP A 420 10.38 17.80 -0.41
C ASP A 420 11.36 18.98 -0.38
N TRP A 421 12.64 18.75 -0.72
CA TRP A 421 13.65 19.79 -0.91
C TRP A 421 13.48 20.60 -2.22
N LEU A 422 12.58 20.20 -3.09
CA LEU A 422 12.16 20.91 -4.31
C LEU A 422 10.69 21.38 -4.22
N PRO A 423 10.34 22.27 -3.28
CA PRO A 423 8.94 22.59 -2.96
C PRO A 423 8.16 23.22 -4.12
N ASP A 424 8.85 23.80 -5.12
CA ASP A 424 8.22 24.38 -6.30
C ASP A 424 7.89 23.37 -7.40
N GLN A 425 8.38 22.15 -7.29
CA GLN A 425 8.23 21.13 -8.33
C GLN A 425 6.77 20.79 -8.63
N PRO A 426 5.90 20.57 -7.63
CA PRO A 426 4.48 20.31 -7.89
C PRO A 426 3.80 21.45 -8.67
N GLY A 427 4.15 22.71 -8.34
CA GLY A 427 3.64 23.89 -9.04
C GLY A 427 4.06 23.93 -10.51
N LYS A 428 5.31 23.57 -10.83
CA LYS A 428 5.81 23.51 -12.21
C LYS A 428 5.11 22.43 -13.02
N ILE A 429 4.93 21.25 -12.45
CA ILE A 429 4.24 20.11 -13.10
C ILE A 429 2.78 20.46 -13.40
N THR A 430 2.06 20.97 -12.41
CA THR A 430 0.63 21.33 -12.57
C THR A 430 0.41 22.50 -13.52
N GLN A 431 1.32 23.50 -13.57
CA GLN A 431 1.26 24.60 -14.55
C GLN A 431 1.43 24.13 -16.00
N LYS A 432 2.11 23.01 -16.22
CA LYS A 432 2.20 22.35 -17.53
C LYS A 432 0.98 21.48 -17.85
N GLY A 433 0.02 21.36 -16.92
CA GLY A 433 -1.22 20.59 -17.11
C GLY A 433 -1.11 19.10 -16.79
N TYR A 434 -0.03 18.66 -16.12
CA TYR A 434 0.16 17.26 -15.75
C TYR A 434 -0.37 16.98 -14.32
N PRO A 435 -0.94 15.78 -14.09
CA PRO A 435 -1.35 15.36 -12.76
C PRO A 435 -0.14 15.02 -11.88
N ILE A 436 -0.30 15.27 -10.58
CA ILE A 436 0.69 14.95 -9.56
C ILE A 436 -0.02 14.39 -8.31
#